data_939a7cb4981e943e243bb7ad9f7f3ea7
#
_entry.id   939a7cb4981e943e243bb7ad9f7f3ea7
#
_cell.length_a   1.000
_cell.length_b   1.000
_cell.length_c   1.000
_cell.angle_alpha   90.00
_cell.angle_beta   90.00
_cell.angle_gamma   90.00
#
_symmetry.space_group_name_H-M   'P 1'
#
loop_
_entity.id
_entity.type
_entity.pdbx_description
1 polymer ?
#
loop_
_entity_poly.entity_id
_entity_poly.type
_entity_poly.pdbx_seq_one_letter_code
_entity_poly.pdbx_strand_id
1 'polypeptide(L)'
;MSEYKHQFSFSDDFVGMANIKVVGVGGAGGNAINRMIASGLKGVEFIAVNTDAQVLEQNRAEKRIQIGLNITNGLGAGANPDIGRLAMEESRREVVEQIGKPNLVFITAGMGGGTGTGAAPIVAEIAKEAGALTVAIITTPFRFEGRKRIDRAMDGLDELKAKVDTLIMIPNERLLEIVDKSTTLSQAFETADEVLHQATKGISDLITIPGLINCDFADVRTVMQEMGSALMGTGCGEGEERAIDAAQQAISSPLLESVSIAGARGVLINITGGEDMTLHDVNTATSLIYEKAGDHANIIFGAVIDPEMSNKMRVTVIATGIGKEETKPKAKIEAKPQPVAQPVKAMTLFPEEAMQTIPRRRIVPAPEVLAARVVDSYEQEFGREDRSDRNVDRDNGNGNGNGNGNVFGFRSRGRVPVFKEDDRTIPAYMRRIEDN
;
A
#
# COMPACT_ATOMS: atom_id res chain seq x y z
N MET A 1 11.11 57.99 -29.50
CA MET A 1 10.36 57.37 -28.42
C MET A 1 10.12 55.91 -28.80
N SER A 2 10.94 55.01 -28.31
CA SER A 2 10.81 53.56 -28.61
C SER A 2 9.91 52.92 -27.53
N GLU A 3 8.75 52.47 -27.98
CA GLU A 3 7.82 51.69 -27.16
C GLU A 3 8.44 50.32 -26.83
N TYR A 4 8.85 50.11 -25.62
CA TYR A 4 9.17 48.77 -25.12
C TYR A 4 7.85 47.98 -24.91
N LYS A 5 7.47 47.18 -25.91
CA LYS A 5 6.47 46.12 -25.72
C LYS A 5 7.12 45.01 -24.94
N HIS A 6 6.83 44.93 -23.65
CA HIS A 6 7.08 43.73 -22.85
C HIS A 6 6.16 42.62 -23.38
N GLN A 7 6.70 41.73 -24.20
CA GLN A 7 6.06 40.46 -24.51
C GLN A 7 6.27 39.52 -23.32
N PHE A 8 5.25 39.37 -22.49
CA PHE A 8 5.20 38.23 -21.59
C PHE A 8 4.81 37.01 -22.42
N SER A 9 5.76 36.16 -22.75
CA SER A 9 5.46 34.81 -23.20
C SER A 9 5.18 33.98 -21.95
N PHE A 10 3.93 33.61 -21.75
CA PHE A 10 3.65 32.48 -20.86
C PHE A 10 4.26 31.26 -21.53
N SER A 11 5.26 30.63 -20.91
CA SER A 11 5.65 29.27 -21.29
C SER A 11 4.43 28.41 -21.04
N ASP A 12 4.05 27.59 -22.02
CA ASP A 12 2.95 26.61 -21.90
C ASP A 12 3.23 25.46 -20.89
N ASP A 13 4.29 25.59 -20.12
CA ASP A 13 4.46 24.79 -18.91
C ASP A 13 3.43 25.29 -17.88
N PHE A 14 2.35 24.54 -17.70
CA PHE A 14 1.41 24.71 -16.61
C PHE A 14 2.15 24.55 -15.28
N VAL A 15 2.87 25.60 -14.88
CA VAL A 15 3.52 25.70 -13.58
C VAL A 15 2.42 25.91 -12.56
N GLY A 16 1.93 24.83 -11.93
CA GLY A 16 1.00 24.98 -10.82
C GLY A 16 0.06 23.82 -10.51
N MET A 17 -0.16 22.88 -11.43
CA MET A 17 -1.02 21.73 -11.09
C MET A 17 -0.18 20.60 -10.47
N ALA A 18 -0.67 20.03 -9.36
CA ALA A 18 -0.03 18.88 -8.75
C ALA A 18 -0.05 17.67 -9.70
N ASN A 19 1.11 17.05 -9.91
CA ASN A 19 1.21 15.81 -10.68
C ASN A 19 0.75 14.65 -9.82
N ILE A 20 -0.42 14.08 -10.15
CA ILE A 20 -1.08 13.02 -9.41
C ILE A 20 -1.08 11.73 -10.23
N LYS A 21 -0.64 10.64 -9.63
CA LYS A 21 -0.68 9.31 -10.25
C LYS A 21 -1.53 8.35 -9.44
N VAL A 22 -2.28 7.50 -10.14
CA VAL A 22 -3.05 6.41 -9.55
C VAL A 22 -2.47 5.09 -10.04
N VAL A 23 -1.90 4.31 -9.12
CA VAL A 23 -1.27 3.03 -9.41
C VAL A 23 -2.18 1.91 -8.92
N GLY A 24 -2.78 1.16 -9.82
CA GLY A 24 -3.61 -0.01 -9.49
C GLY A 24 -2.79 -1.28 -9.54
N VAL A 25 -2.71 -1.99 -8.42
CA VAL A 25 -1.86 -3.16 -8.24
C VAL A 25 -2.70 -4.43 -8.16
N GLY A 26 -2.43 -5.38 -9.06
CA GLY A 26 -3.14 -6.65 -9.17
C GLY A 26 -4.55 -6.52 -9.78
N GLY A 27 -5.33 -7.58 -9.73
CA GLY A 27 -6.65 -7.63 -10.38
C GLY A 27 -7.64 -6.59 -9.85
N ALA A 28 -7.82 -6.51 -8.53
CA ALA A 28 -8.76 -5.55 -7.93
C ALA A 28 -8.32 -4.09 -8.16
N GLY A 29 -7.01 -3.80 -8.02
CA GLY A 29 -6.49 -2.46 -8.34
C GLY A 29 -6.68 -2.08 -9.81
N GLY A 30 -6.49 -3.04 -10.72
CA GLY A 30 -6.78 -2.85 -12.15
C GLY A 30 -8.26 -2.60 -12.46
N ASN A 31 -9.17 -3.30 -11.77
CA ASN A 31 -10.62 -3.07 -11.91
C ASN A 31 -11.03 -1.68 -11.40
N ALA A 32 -10.48 -1.27 -10.25
CA ALA A 32 -10.72 0.07 -9.71
C ALA A 32 -10.27 1.16 -10.70
N ILE A 33 -9.09 1.01 -11.32
CA ILE A 33 -8.63 1.93 -12.39
C ILE A 33 -9.61 1.95 -13.57
N ASN A 34 -10.03 0.78 -14.05
CA ASN A 34 -10.99 0.71 -15.17
C ASN A 34 -12.27 1.48 -14.85
N ARG A 35 -12.74 1.39 -13.61
CA ARG A 35 -13.92 2.12 -13.15
C ARG A 35 -13.67 3.62 -13.05
N MET A 36 -12.55 4.04 -12.48
CA MET A 36 -12.16 5.47 -12.40
C MET A 36 -12.10 6.12 -13.78
N ILE A 37 -11.52 5.43 -14.76
CA ILE A 37 -11.47 5.90 -16.15
C ILE A 37 -12.88 5.95 -16.77
N ALA A 38 -13.70 4.91 -16.55
CA ALA A 38 -15.08 4.87 -17.05
C ALA A 38 -15.97 5.96 -16.46
N SER A 39 -15.73 6.34 -15.18
CA SER A 39 -16.41 7.43 -14.49
C SER A 39 -15.84 8.82 -14.83
N GLY A 40 -14.87 8.91 -15.74
CA GLY A 40 -14.33 10.18 -16.24
C GLY A 40 -13.48 10.96 -15.23
N LEU A 41 -12.82 10.30 -14.28
CA LEU A 41 -11.88 10.96 -13.37
C LEU A 41 -10.73 11.62 -14.17
N LYS A 42 -10.57 12.92 -14.02
CA LYS A 42 -9.61 13.75 -14.75
C LYS A 42 -8.49 14.27 -13.85
N GLY A 43 -7.42 14.77 -14.45
CA GLY A 43 -6.31 15.42 -13.72
C GLY A 43 -5.35 14.43 -13.05
N VAL A 44 -5.47 13.13 -13.34
CA VAL A 44 -4.61 12.07 -12.81
C VAL A 44 -4.10 11.19 -13.94
N GLU A 45 -2.90 10.63 -13.76
CA GLU A 45 -2.30 9.65 -14.67
C GLU A 45 -2.50 8.23 -14.09
N PHE A 46 -2.99 7.30 -14.91
CA PHE A 46 -3.28 5.93 -14.49
C PHE A 46 -2.19 4.95 -14.88
N ILE A 47 -1.72 4.15 -13.91
CA ILE A 47 -0.73 3.09 -14.10
C ILE A 47 -1.30 1.78 -13.56
N ALA A 48 -1.49 0.79 -14.42
CA ALA A 48 -1.90 -0.55 -14.01
C ALA A 48 -0.68 -1.49 -13.92
N VAL A 49 -0.54 -2.17 -12.78
CA VAL A 49 0.57 -3.09 -12.49
C VAL A 49 0.00 -4.46 -12.17
N ASN A 50 0.37 -5.49 -12.92
CA ASN A 50 -0.10 -6.85 -12.66
C ASN A 50 0.91 -7.92 -13.12
N THR A 51 0.85 -9.10 -12.49
CA THR A 51 1.57 -10.30 -12.91
C THR A 51 0.79 -11.09 -13.99
N ASP A 52 -0.52 -10.84 -14.12
CA ASP A 52 -1.40 -11.49 -15.10
C ASP A 52 -1.48 -10.64 -16.37
N ALA A 53 -0.92 -11.17 -17.45
CA ALA A 53 -0.83 -10.49 -18.73
C ALA A 53 -2.22 -10.30 -19.37
N GLN A 54 -3.12 -11.30 -19.25
CA GLN A 54 -4.45 -11.27 -19.87
C GLN A 54 -5.33 -10.18 -19.23
N VAL A 55 -5.30 -10.09 -17.89
CA VAL A 55 -6.04 -9.06 -17.16
C VAL A 55 -5.48 -7.68 -17.48
N LEU A 56 -4.15 -7.57 -17.62
CA LEU A 56 -3.48 -6.31 -17.93
C LEU A 56 -3.78 -5.82 -19.35
N GLU A 57 -3.89 -6.71 -20.32
CA GLU A 57 -4.24 -6.38 -21.71
C GLU A 57 -5.63 -5.74 -21.81
N GLN A 58 -6.58 -6.18 -20.98
CA GLN A 58 -7.94 -5.64 -20.92
C GLN A 58 -8.06 -4.34 -20.10
N ASN A 59 -6.97 -3.92 -19.44
CA ASN A 59 -6.99 -2.73 -18.63
C ASN A 59 -6.98 -1.46 -19.48
N ARG A 60 -7.72 -0.42 -19.05
CA ARG A 60 -7.89 0.85 -19.76
C ARG A 60 -6.83 1.90 -19.40
N ALA A 61 -5.93 1.61 -18.46
CA ALA A 61 -4.87 2.52 -18.09
C ALA A 61 -3.96 2.83 -19.29
N GLU A 62 -3.49 4.08 -19.37
CA GLU A 62 -2.53 4.50 -20.39
C GLU A 62 -1.20 3.76 -20.25
N LYS A 63 -0.76 3.56 -19.00
CA LYS A 63 0.45 2.82 -18.67
C LYS A 63 0.08 1.49 -18.04
N ARG A 64 0.59 0.42 -18.61
CA ARG A 64 0.36 -0.96 -18.16
C ARG A 64 1.69 -1.66 -18.03
N ILE A 65 2.00 -2.12 -16.81
CA ILE A 65 3.28 -2.72 -16.47
C ILE A 65 3.03 -4.18 -16.06
N GLN A 66 3.54 -5.11 -16.86
CA GLN A 66 3.55 -6.50 -16.48
C GLN A 66 4.78 -6.77 -15.63
N ILE A 67 4.57 -7.17 -14.38
CA ILE A 67 5.66 -7.46 -13.44
C ILE A 67 5.93 -8.97 -13.34
N GLY A 68 7.19 -9.33 -13.11
CA GLY A 68 7.61 -10.71 -12.83
C GLY A 68 7.39 -11.67 -13.99
N LEU A 69 7.72 -11.26 -15.20
CA LEU A 69 7.55 -12.08 -16.40
C LEU A 69 8.26 -13.44 -16.30
N ASN A 70 9.50 -13.47 -15.78
CA ASN A 70 10.27 -14.71 -15.63
C ASN A 70 9.78 -15.57 -14.45
N ILE A 71 9.13 -14.97 -13.46
CA ILE A 71 8.66 -15.68 -12.26
C ILE A 71 7.28 -16.28 -12.49
N THR A 72 6.36 -15.54 -13.15
CA THR A 72 4.96 -15.93 -13.29
C THR A 72 4.58 -16.40 -14.69
N ASN A 73 5.43 -16.18 -15.69
CA ASN A 73 5.13 -16.43 -17.11
C ASN A 73 3.81 -15.79 -17.58
N GLY A 74 3.41 -14.68 -16.94
CA GLY A 74 2.16 -13.97 -17.26
C GLY A 74 0.88 -14.60 -16.73
N LEU A 75 0.99 -15.64 -15.86
CA LEU A 75 -0.17 -16.40 -15.35
C LEU A 75 -0.65 -15.94 -13.96
N GLY A 76 -0.12 -14.83 -13.45
CA GLY A 76 -0.49 -14.32 -12.13
C GLY A 76 0.35 -14.93 -10.99
N ALA A 77 0.16 -14.44 -9.77
CA ALA A 77 0.93 -14.85 -8.59
C ALA A 77 0.29 -16.01 -7.79
N GLY A 78 -0.78 -16.64 -8.28
CA GLY A 78 -1.40 -17.83 -7.66
C GLY A 78 -1.84 -17.63 -6.20
N ALA A 79 -2.32 -16.45 -5.83
CA ALA A 79 -2.70 -16.06 -4.47
C ALA A 79 -1.55 -16.19 -3.43
N ASN A 80 -0.29 -16.13 -3.88
CA ASN A 80 0.90 -16.13 -3.04
C ASN A 80 1.54 -14.73 -3.02
N PRO A 81 1.52 -14.01 -1.88
CA PRO A 81 2.12 -12.67 -1.78
C PRO A 81 3.64 -12.65 -2.02
N ASP A 82 4.37 -13.70 -1.64
CA ASP A 82 5.81 -13.77 -1.85
C ASP A 82 6.17 -13.79 -3.35
N ILE A 83 5.36 -14.49 -4.16
CA ILE A 83 5.50 -14.45 -5.62
C ILE A 83 5.19 -13.05 -6.16
N GLY A 84 4.15 -12.39 -5.65
CA GLY A 84 3.83 -11.01 -6.00
C GLY A 84 4.95 -10.04 -5.66
N ARG A 85 5.59 -10.23 -4.50
CA ARG A 85 6.74 -9.45 -4.05
C ARG A 85 7.95 -9.65 -4.96
N LEU A 86 8.33 -10.91 -5.21
CA LEU A 86 9.45 -11.24 -6.09
C LEU A 86 9.23 -10.71 -7.50
N ALA A 87 8.00 -10.83 -8.04
CA ALA A 87 7.62 -10.30 -9.33
C ALA A 87 7.79 -8.78 -9.42
N MET A 88 7.46 -8.07 -8.34
CA MET A 88 7.64 -6.63 -8.27
C MET A 88 9.12 -6.23 -8.17
N GLU A 89 9.92 -6.95 -7.39
CA GLU A 89 11.37 -6.70 -7.30
C GLU A 89 12.08 -6.94 -8.64
N GLU A 90 11.67 -7.96 -9.40
CA GLU A 90 12.21 -8.19 -10.76
C GLU A 90 11.98 -6.97 -11.66
N SER A 91 10.80 -6.35 -11.56
CA SER A 91 10.38 -5.25 -12.44
C SER A 91 10.51 -3.87 -11.78
N ARG A 92 11.16 -3.78 -10.60
CA ARG A 92 11.27 -2.54 -9.80
C ARG A 92 11.75 -1.34 -10.63
N ARG A 93 12.76 -1.56 -11.47
CA ARG A 93 13.35 -0.49 -12.29
C ARG A 93 12.36 0.13 -13.27
N GLU A 94 11.56 -0.68 -13.93
CA GLU A 94 10.53 -0.22 -14.87
C GLU A 94 9.45 0.58 -14.15
N VAL A 95 9.01 0.10 -12.98
CA VAL A 95 8.00 0.80 -12.17
C VAL A 95 8.53 2.14 -11.66
N VAL A 96 9.78 2.22 -11.21
CA VAL A 96 10.44 3.47 -10.82
C VAL A 96 10.43 4.49 -11.98
N GLU A 97 10.76 4.04 -13.20
CA GLU A 97 10.77 4.90 -14.39
C GLU A 97 9.37 5.44 -14.71
N GLN A 98 8.34 4.59 -14.64
CA GLN A 98 6.95 4.97 -14.94
C GLN A 98 6.31 5.84 -13.84
N ILE A 99 6.65 5.62 -12.58
CA ILE A 99 6.21 6.49 -11.48
C ILE A 99 6.88 7.86 -11.59
N GLY A 100 8.19 7.91 -11.86
CA GLY A 100 8.92 9.16 -11.99
C GLY A 100 8.93 10.00 -10.70
N LYS A 101 8.61 11.30 -10.80
CA LYS A 101 8.59 12.25 -9.67
C LYS A 101 7.24 12.95 -9.54
N PRO A 102 6.18 12.28 -9.14
CA PRO A 102 4.89 12.92 -8.92
C PRO A 102 4.85 13.64 -7.56
N ASN A 103 3.85 14.51 -7.38
CA ASN A 103 3.56 15.15 -6.10
C ASN A 103 2.78 14.21 -5.17
N LEU A 104 1.85 13.41 -5.75
CA LEU A 104 0.96 12.50 -5.04
C LEU A 104 0.84 11.17 -5.80
N VAL A 105 0.92 10.07 -5.07
CA VAL A 105 0.64 8.73 -5.60
C VAL A 105 -0.48 8.10 -4.81
N PHE A 106 -1.58 7.80 -5.47
CA PHE A 106 -2.59 6.90 -4.96
C PHE A 106 -2.23 5.45 -5.33
N ILE A 107 -2.25 4.56 -4.37
CA ILE A 107 -2.05 3.13 -4.59
C ILE A 107 -3.36 2.43 -4.30
N THR A 108 -3.96 1.80 -5.30
CA THR A 108 -5.19 1.03 -5.12
C THR A 108 -4.93 -0.45 -5.32
N ALA A 109 -5.38 -1.26 -4.36
CA ALA A 109 -5.20 -2.71 -4.40
C ALA A 109 -6.25 -3.44 -3.57
N GLY A 110 -6.59 -4.67 -3.96
CA GLY A 110 -7.30 -5.61 -3.11
C GLY A 110 -6.31 -6.50 -2.39
N MET A 111 -6.39 -6.52 -1.06
CA MET A 111 -5.52 -7.33 -0.21
C MET A 111 -6.00 -8.78 -0.10
N GLY A 112 -5.11 -9.70 0.26
CA GLY A 112 -5.40 -11.13 0.42
C GLY A 112 -5.16 -11.98 -0.83
N GLY A 113 -4.92 -11.35 -2.00
CA GLY A 113 -4.43 -11.99 -3.20
C GLY A 113 -2.91 -12.16 -3.22
N GLY A 114 -2.34 -12.53 -4.36
CA GLY A 114 -0.87 -12.62 -4.51
C GLY A 114 -0.27 -11.28 -4.92
N THR A 115 -0.62 -10.79 -6.11
CA THR A 115 -0.02 -9.59 -6.71
C THR A 115 -0.28 -8.34 -5.89
N GLY A 116 -1.56 -8.03 -5.57
CA GLY A 116 -1.92 -6.82 -4.81
C GLY A 116 -1.25 -6.78 -3.44
N THR A 117 -1.30 -7.89 -2.69
CA THR A 117 -0.74 -7.99 -1.34
C THR A 117 0.77 -7.88 -1.32
N GLY A 118 1.47 -8.56 -2.26
CA GLY A 118 2.92 -8.60 -2.27
C GLY A 118 3.57 -7.39 -2.94
N ALA A 119 2.96 -6.85 -4.01
CA ALA A 119 3.56 -5.78 -4.79
C ALA A 119 3.21 -4.36 -4.30
N ALA A 120 2.01 -4.13 -3.73
CA ALA A 120 1.60 -2.79 -3.29
C ALA A 120 2.55 -2.16 -2.27
N PRO A 121 3.11 -2.90 -1.27
CA PRO A 121 4.08 -2.32 -0.35
C PRO A 121 5.37 -1.82 -1.04
N ILE A 122 5.81 -2.48 -2.11
CA ILE A 122 7.00 -2.06 -2.86
C ILE A 122 6.70 -0.84 -3.72
N VAL A 123 5.51 -0.78 -4.34
CA VAL A 123 5.05 0.42 -5.05
C VAL A 123 5.02 1.62 -4.10
N ALA A 124 4.55 1.43 -2.87
CA ALA A 124 4.53 2.48 -1.85
C ALA A 124 5.94 2.97 -1.51
N GLU A 125 6.88 2.07 -1.35
CA GLU A 125 8.29 2.38 -1.11
C GLU A 125 8.89 3.20 -2.26
N ILE A 126 8.67 2.77 -3.51
CA ILE A 126 9.13 3.49 -4.70
C ILE A 126 8.54 4.91 -4.76
N ALA A 127 7.24 5.06 -4.50
CA ALA A 127 6.58 6.36 -4.50
C ALA A 127 7.14 7.28 -3.40
N LYS A 128 7.39 6.74 -2.22
CA LYS A 128 7.97 7.48 -1.08
C LYS A 128 9.42 7.87 -1.34
N GLU A 129 10.23 7.00 -1.93
CA GLU A 129 11.60 7.29 -2.37
C GLU A 129 11.65 8.39 -3.44
N ALA A 130 10.62 8.47 -4.29
CA ALA A 130 10.46 9.55 -5.27
C ALA A 130 10.07 10.90 -4.63
N GLY A 131 9.77 10.96 -3.32
CA GLY A 131 9.35 12.15 -2.58
C GLY A 131 7.87 12.50 -2.71
N ALA A 132 7.06 11.59 -3.25
CA ALA A 132 5.63 11.78 -3.39
C ALA A 132 4.91 11.61 -2.03
N LEU A 133 3.83 12.37 -1.82
CA LEU A 133 2.84 12.02 -0.80
C LEU A 133 2.20 10.69 -1.22
N THR A 134 2.24 9.68 -0.34
CA THR A 134 1.80 8.32 -0.69
C THR A 134 0.55 7.95 0.08
N VAL A 135 -0.56 7.79 -0.65
CA VAL A 135 -1.87 7.44 -0.08
C VAL A 135 -2.31 6.09 -0.64
N ALA A 136 -2.42 5.08 0.21
CA ALA A 136 -2.97 3.80 -0.19
C ALA A 136 -4.47 3.74 0.11
N ILE A 137 -5.26 3.30 -0.87
CA ILE A 137 -6.70 3.08 -0.76
C ILE A 137 -6.94 1.62 -1.13
N ILE A 138 -7.21 0.79 -0.14
CA ILE A 138 -7.24 -0.67 -0.31
C ILE A 138 -8.52 -1.29 0.20
N THR A 139 -8.88 -2.42 -0.39
CA THR A 139 -9.98 -3.26 0.10
C THR A 139 -9.46 -4.51 0.78
N THR A 140 -10.16 -4.95 1.84
CA THR A 140 -9.94 -6.27 2.45
C THR A 140 -11.03 -7.25 2.03
N PRO A 141 -10.72 -8.56 1.96
CA PRO A 141 -11.65 -9.54 1.42
C PRO A 141 -12.91 -9.71 2.28
N PHE A 142 -13.98 -10.17 1.66
CA PHE A 142 -15.17 -10.64 2.35
C PHE A 142 -14.87 -11.90 3.19
N ARG A 143 -15.64 -12.16 4.24
CA ARG A 143 -15.47 -13.36 5.08
C ARG A 143 -15.69 -14.66 4.32
N PHE A 144 -16.60 -14.68 3.35
CA PHE A 144 -16.84 -15.86 2.53
C PHE A 144 -15.68 -16.24 1.60
N GLU A 145 -14.72 -15.33 1.35
CA GLU A 145 -13.51 -15.61 0.57
C GLU A 145 -12.48 -16.48 1.35
N GLY A 146 -12.72 -16.69 2.63
CA GLY A 146 -12.01 -17.63 3.48
C GLY A 146 -10.89 -17.03 4.33
N ARG A 147 -10.68 -17.67 5.49
CA ARG A 147 -9.78 -17.17 6.53
C ARG A 147 -8.34 -16.96 6.06
N LYS A 148 -7.79 -17.89 5.27
CA LYS A 148 -6.43 -17.76 4.75
C LYS A 148 -6.22 -16.50 3.90
N ARG A 149 -7.29 -16.04 3.22
CA ARG A 149 -7.24 -14.82 2.40
C ARG A 149 -7.26 -13.58 3.29
N ILE A 150 -8.04 -13.63 4.37
CA ILE A 150 -8.09 -12.57 5.36
C ILE A 150 -6.75 -12.45 6.11
N ASP A 151 -6.18 -13.57 6.57
CA ASP A 151 -4.89 -13.57 7.27
C ASP A 151 -3.79 -12.94 6.39
N ARG A 152 -3.67 -13.36 5.12
CA ARG A 152 -2.74 -12.74 4.16
C ARG A 152 -3.02 -11.25 3.91
N ALA A 153 -4.29 -10.86 3.92
CA ALA A 153 -4.65 -9.45 3.77
C ALA A 153 -4.14 -8.62 4.95
N MET A 154 -4.27 -9.13 6.17
CA MET A 154 -3.80 -8.45 7.38
C MET A 154 -2.27 -8.32 7.39
N ASP A 155 -1.55 -9.40 7.07
CA ASP A 155 -0.08 -9.38 6.99
C ASP A 155 0.41 -8.33 5.96
N GLY A 156 -0.18 -8.32 4.76
CA GLY A 156 0.17 -7.36 3.73
C GLY A 156 -0.24 -5.92 4.06
N LEU A 157 -1.32 -5.75 4.82
CA LEU A 157 -1.78 -4.45 5.29
C LEU A 157 -0.80 -3.84 6.28
N ASP A 158 -0.28 -4.64 7.22
CA ASP A 158 0.71 -4.18 8.20
C ASP A 158 2.01 -3.75 7.50
N GLU A 159 2.44 -4.51 6.48
CA GLU A 159 3.60 -4.13 5.67
C GLU A 159 3.37 -2.83 4.88
N LEU A 160 2.20 -2.70 4.24
CA LEU A 160 1.84 -1.51 3.45
C LEU A 160 1.74 -0.27 4.34
N LYS A 161 1.12 -0.40 5.52
CA LYS A 161 0.96 0.68 6.49
C LYS A 161 2.28 1.30 6.94
N ALA A 162 3.33 0.50 7.03
CA ALA A 162 4.67 0.99 7.40
C ALA A 162 5.32 1.83 6.28
N LYS A 163 4.86 1.68 5.03
CA LYS A 163 5.49 2.27 3.84
C LYS A 163 4.72 3.44 3.23
N VAL A 164 3.48 3.70 3.64
CA VAL A 164 2.66 4.82 3.17
C VAL A 164 2.57 5.95 4.19
N ASP A 165 2.19 7.14 3.74
CA ASP A 165 1.88 8.26 4.62
C ASP A 165 0.48 8.11 5.22
N THR A 166 -0.50 7.74 4.40
CA THR A 166 -1.88 7.48 4.79
C THR A 166 -2.40 6.20 4.16
N LEU A 167 -3.07 5.38 4.97
CA LEU A 167 -3.72 4.15 4.57
C LEU A 167 -5.23 4.24 4.81
N ILE A 168 -6.01 4.30 3.74
CA ILE A 168 -7.47 4.22 3.77
C ILE A 168 -7.85 2.77 3.54
N MET A 169 -8.39 2.12 4.56
CA MET A 169 -8.81 0.73 4.49
C MET A 169 -10.32 0.63 4.37
N ILE A 170 -10.78 -0.11 3.37
CA ILE A 170 -12.19 -0.37 3.07
C ILE A 170 -12.47 -1.85 3.29
N PRO A 171 -13.06 -2.23 4.45
CA PRO A 171 -13.44 -3.62 4.68
C PRO A 171 -14.66 -3.98 3.79
N ASN A 172 -14.49 -4.90 2.83
CA ASN A 172 -15.61 -5.33 1.98
C ASN A 172 -16.79 -5.88 2.79
N GLU A 173 -16.53 -6.46 3.96
CA GLU A 173 -17.58 -6.96 4.86
C GLU A 173 -18.57 -5.86 5.26
N ARG A 174 -18.09 -4.61 5.43
CA ARG A 174 -18.93 -3.45 5.76
C ARG A 174 -19.83 -3.02 4.59
N LEU A 175 -19.44 -3.35 3.37
CA LEU A 175 -20.26 -3.06 2.20
C LEU A 175 -21.54 -3.90 2.18
N LEU A 176 -21.56 -5.06 2.85
CA LEU A 176 -22.77 -5.89 2.99
C LEU A 176 -23.88 -5.19 3.81
N GLU A 177 -23.52 -4.19 4.61
CA GLU A 177 -24.47 -3.39 5.39
C GLU A 177 -25.13 -2.29 4.53
N ILE A 178 -24.53 -1.97 3.38
CA ILE A 178 -24.98 -0.91 2.46
C ILE A 178 -25.79 -1.49 1.29
N VAL A 179 -25.47 -2.73 0.86
CA VAL A 179 -26.10 -3.35 -0.30
C VAL A 179 -27.35 -4.14 0.06
N ASP A 180 -28.30 -4.21 -0.88
CA ASP A 180 -29.51 -4.99 -0.71
C ASP A 180 -29.26 -6.51 -0.74
N LYS A 181 -30.11 -7.29 -0.08
CA LYS A 181 -30.04 -8.76 -0.08
C LYS A 181 -30.16 -9.40 -1.47
N SER A 182 -30.69 -8.67 -2.45
CA SER A 182 -30.83 -9.08 -3.84
C SER A 182 -29.57 -8.78 -4.69
N THR A 183 -28.57 -8.08 -4.13
CA THR A 183 -27.34 -7.69 -4.82
C THR A 183 -26.54 -8.93 -5.23
N THR A 184 -26.21 -9.01 -6.51
CA THR A 184 -25.40 -10.12 -7.06
C THR A 184 -23.94 -10.00 -6.59
N LEU A 185 -23.21 -11.10 -6.66
CA LEU A 185 -21.78 -11.12 -6.31
C LEU A 185 -20.97 -10.12 -7.16
N SER A 186 -21.26 -10.01 -8.46
CA SER A 186 -20.61 -9.02 -9.33
C SER A 186 -20.86 -7.61 -8.86
N GLN A 187 -22.12 -7.27 -8.56
CA GLN A 187 -22.48 -5.95 -8.05
C GLN A 187 -21.81 -5.62 -6.70
N ALA A 188 -21.64 -6.62 -5.82
CA ALA A 188 -20.94 -6.41 -4.56
C ALA A 188 -19.46 -6.01 -4.77
N PHE A 189 -18.77 -6.64 -5.71
CA PHE A 189 -17.41 -6.22 -6.10
C PHE A 189 -17.38 -4.87 -6.81
N GLU A 190 -18.36 -4.60 -7.66
CA GLU A 190 -18.51 -3.29 -8.30
C GLU A 190 -18.74 -2.18 -7.27
N THR A 191 -19.46 -2.45 -6.18
CA THR A 191 -19.61 -1.51 -5.06
C THR A 191 -18.27 -1.25 -4.36
N ALA A 192 -17.45 -2.29 -4.17
CA ALA A 192 -16.11 -2.10 -3.62
C ALA A 192 -15.22 -1.22 -4.51
N ASP A 193 -15.24 -1.45 -5.83
CA ASP A 193 -14.52 -0.64 -6.81
C ASP A 193 -15.05 0.81 -6.84
N GLU A 194 -16.37 1.00 -6.65
CA GLU A 194 -16.99 2.34 -6.57
C GLU A 194 -16.51 3.11 -5.35
N VAL A 195 -16.40 2.46 -4.19
CA VAL A 195 -15.89 3.10 -2.96
C VAL A 195 -14.41 3.50 -3.14
N LEU A 196 -13.60 2.66 -3.78
CA LEU A 196 -12.21 3.00 -4.13
C LEU A 196 -12.15 4.23 -5.06
N HIS A 197 -13.05 4.29 -6.04
CA HIS A 197 -13.19 5.44 -6.94
C HIS A 197 -13.58 6.70 -6.18
N GLN A 198 -14.62 6.64 -5.33
CA GLN A 198 -15.09 7.79 -4.55
C GLN A 198 -14.02 8.33 -3.60
N ALA A 199 -13.24 7.44 -2.97
CA ALA A 199 -12.11 7.83 -2.12
C ALA A 199 -11.05 8.60 -2.90
N THR A 200 -10.65 8.05 -4.06
CA THR A 200 -9.65 8.69 -4.93
C THR A 200 -10.17 10.00 -5.48
N LYS A 201 -11.42 10.02 -5.99
CA LYS A 201 -12.08 11.20 -6.53
C LYS A 201 -12.22 12.30 -5.48
N GLY A 202 -12.66 11.94 -4.27
CA GLY A 202 -12.86 12.91 -3.17
C GLY A 202 -11.60 13.67 -2.79
N ILE A 203 -10.41 13.07 -2.90
CA ILE A 203 -9.14 13.74 -2.65
C ILE A 203 -8.62 14.46 -3.90
N SER A 204 -8.71 13.79 -5.05
CA SER A 204 -8.20 14.34 -6.32
C SER A 204 -8.94 15.60 -6.73
N ASP A 205 -10.28 15.61 -6.64
CA ASP A 205 -11.10 16.76 -7.05
C ASP A 205 -10.75 18.03 -6.26
N LEU A 206 -10.45 17.91 -4.97
CA LEU A 206 -10.02 19.05 -4.14
C LEU A 206 -8.75 19.73 -4.63
N ILE A 207 -7.88 18.95 -5.31
CA ILE A 207 -6.57 19.42 -5.78
C ILE A 207 -6.64 19.87 -7.26
N THR A 208 -7.42 19.13 -8.07
CA THR A 208 -7.36 19.26 -9.55
C THR A 208 -8.48 20.11 -10.13
N ILE A 209 -9.62 20.21 -9.44
CA ILE A 209 -10.78 20.96 -9.96
C ILE A 209 -10.83 22.33 -9.28
N PRO A 210 -10.78 23.44 -10.04
CA PRO A 210 -11.03 24.77 -9.50
C PRO A 210 -12.47 24.83 -8.97
N GLY A 211 -12.62 24.83 -7.65
CA GLY A 211 -13.92 24.91 -6.98
C GLY A 211 -14.22 26.33 -6.45
N LEU A 212 -15.33 26.49 -5.74
CA LEU A 212 -15.66 27.72 -5.00
C LEU A 212 -14.70 27.96 -3.84
N ILE A 213 -14.27 26.90 -3.19
CA ILE A 213 -13.29 26.90 -2.10
C ILE A 213 -12.27 25.82 -2.43
N ASN A 214 -11.06 26.24 -2.77
CA ASN A 214 -9.97 25.37 -3.13
C ASN A 214 -9.08 25.09 -1.94
N CYS A 215 -8.69 23.81 -1.77
CA CYS A 215 -7.57 23.44 -0.95
C CYS A 215 -6.32 23.44 -1.81
N ASP A 216 -5.23 24.00 -1.32
CA ASP A 216 -3.95 23.79 -1.99
C ASP A 216 -3.37 22.40 -1.66
N PHE A 217 -2.44 21.94 -2.48
CA PHE A 217 -1.81 20.62 -2.26
C PHE A 217 -1.03 20.57 -0.93
N ALA A 218 -0.51 21.71 -0.45
CA ALA A 218 0.23 21.76 0.80
C ALA A 218 -0.68 21.49 2.01
N ASP A 219 -1.93 21.97 1.97
CA ASP A 219 -2.94 21.70 2.99
C ASP A 219 -3.28 20.21 3.04
N VAL A 220 -3.60 19.62 1.88
CA VAL A 220 -3.87 18.17 1.78
C VAL A 220 -2.68 17.36 2.29
N ARG A 221 -1.44 17.75 1.92
CA ARG A 221 -0.23 17.10 2.41
C ARG A 221 -0.15 17.16 3.93
N THR A 222 -0.44 18.28 4.56
CA THR A 222 -0.36 18.45 6.02
C THR A 222 -1.30 17.52 6.77
N VAL A 223 -2.50 17.26 6.23
CA VAL A 223 -3.50 16.38 6.84
C VAL A 223 -3.28 14.91 6.52
N MET A 224 -2.49 14.61 5.50
CA MET A 224 -2.29 13.22 5.03
C MET A 224 -0.89 12.66 5.30
N GLN A 225 0.13 13.50 5.49
CA GLN A 225 1.50 13.05 5.66
C GLN A 225 1.71 12.42 7.04
N GLU A 226 2.24 11.19 7.07
CA GLU A 226 2.59 10.44 8.29
C GLU A 226 1.42 10.18 9.26
N MET A 227 0.17 10.26 8.78
CA MET A 227 -1.01 10.07 9.60
C MET A 227 -1.31 8.60 9.90
N GLY A 228 -0.85 7.68 9.06
CA GLY A 228 -1.06 6.24 9.23
C GLY A 228 -2.46 5.82 8.78
N SER A 229 -3.25 5.21 9.67
CA SER A 229 -4.60 4.75 9.31
C SER A 229 -5.57 5.92 9.17
N ALA A 230 -6.39 5.86 8.12
CA ALA A 230 -7.48 6.79 7.87
C ALA A 230 -8.77 6.01 7.56
N LEU A 231 -9.90 6.61 7.86
CA LEU A 231 -11.23 6.11 7.55
C LEU A 231 -11.97 7.11 6.68
N MET A 232 -12.89 6.62 5.88
CA MET A 232 -13.67 7.43 4.96
C MET A 232 -15.16 7.14 5.13
N GLY A 233 -15.95 8.21 5.03
CA GLY A 233 -17.39 8.12 4.89
C GLY A 233 -17.88 9.02 3.76
N THR A 234 -18.92 8.58 3.06
CA THR A 234 -19.56 9.37 2.02
C THR A 234 -21.06 9.34 2.22
N GLY A 235 -21.72 10.46 1.94
CA GLY A 235 -23.16 10.59 1.98
C GLY A 235 -23.67 11.46 0.83
N CYS A 236 -24.88 11.21 0.40
CA CYS A 236 -25.57 11.97 -0.63
C CYS A 236 -26.93 12.41 -0.11
N GLY A 237 -27.27 13.69 -0.33
CA GLY A 237 -28.58 14.24 -0.01
C GLY A 237 -29.20 14.91 -1.24
N GLU A 238 -30.53 15.02 -1.25
CA GLU A 238 -31.31 15.63 -2.33
C GLU A 238 -32.39 16.53 -1.74
N GLY A 239 -32.69 17.65 -2.41
CA GLY A 239 -33.73 18.58 -2.00
C GLY A 239 -33.27 19.62 -0.99
N GLU A 240 -34.22 20.14 -0.17
CA GLU A 240 -33.97 21.25 0.77
C GLU A 240 -33.05 20.84 1.96
N GLU A 241 -33.13 19.60 2.42
CA GLU A 241 -32.32 19.08 3.53
C GLU A 241 -31.05 18.35 3.07
N ARG A 242 -30.69 18.49 1.80
CA ARG A 242 -29.56 17.78 1.16
C ARG A 242 -28.26 17.89 1.93
N ALA A 243 -27.99 19.03 2.55
CA ALA A 243 -26.76 19.27 3.32
C ALA A 243 -26.73 18.47 4.62
N ILE A 244 -27.86 18.41 5.33
CA ILE A 244 -27.99 17.64 6.56
C ILE A 244 -27.91 16.15 6.27
N ASP A 245 -28.68 15.69 5.29
CA ASP A 245 -28.74 14.28 4.90
C ASP A 245 -27.37 13.78 4.44
N ALA A 246 -26.70 14.51 3.55
CA ALA A 246 -25.38 14.14 3.05
C ALA A 246 -24.34 14.09 4.17
N ALA A 247 -24.29 15.10 5.05
CA ALA A 247 -23.34 15.14 6.15
C ALA A 247 -23.61 14.02 7.17
N GLN A 248 -24.88 13.79 7.52
CA GLN A 248 -25.25 12.76 8.47
C GLN A 248 -24.97 11.35 7.95
N GLN A 249 -25.28 11.08 6.68
CA GLN A 249 -24.92 9.81 6.02
C GLN A 249 -23.42 9.62 5.97
N ALA A 250 -22.63 10.66 5.64
CA ALA A 250 -21.19 10.58 5.61
C ALA A 250 -20.61 10.21 6.99
N ILE A 251 -21.08 10.85 8.06
CA ILE A 251 -20.62 10.61 9.44
C ILE A 251 -21.06 9.22 9.95
N SER A 252 -22.28 8.81 9.59
CA SER A 252 -22.88 7.52 10.01
C SER A 252 -22.56 6.37 9.06
N SER A 253 -21.63 6.58 8.13
CA SER A 253 -21.24 5.53 7.16
C SER A 253 -20.72 4.29 7.90
N PRO A 254 -21.15 3.07 7.54
CA PRO A 254 -20.61 1.83 8.10
C PRO A 254 -19.09 1.70 7.97
N LEU A 255 -18.50 2.40 7.02
CA LEU A 255 -17.04 2.45 6.82
C LEU A 255 -16.32 3.27 7.91
N LEU A 256 -17.02 4.20 8.57
CA LEU A 256 -16.53 5.00 9.69
C LEU A 256 -16.95 4.46 11.07
N GLU A 257 -18.01 3.67 11.14
CA GLU A 257 -18.72 3.33 12.38
C GLU A 257 -17.88 2.56 13.41
N SER A 258 -16.80 1.90 13.01
CA SER A 258 -15.94 1.17 13.92
C SER A 258 -15.07 2.06 14.83
N VAL A 259 -14.92 3.36 14.49
CA VAL A 259 -14.09 4.30 15.25
C VAL A 259 -14.73 5.69 15.14
N SER A 260 -14.99 6.33 16.27
CA SER A 260 -15.51 7.71 16.28
C SER A 260 -14.57 8.66 15.54
N ILE A 261 -15.11 9.55 14.70
CA ILE A 261 -14.35 10.67 14.09
C ILE A 261 -13.75 11.56 15.19
N ALA A 262 -14.37 11.58 16.37
CA ALA A 262 -13.84 12.24 17.56
C ALA A 262 -12.50 11.60 17.95
N GLY A 263 -11.41 12.34 17.81
CA GLY A 263 -10.04 11.86 18.04
C GLY A 263 -9.22 11.71 16.77
N ALA A 264 -9.77 12.01 15.59
CA ALA A 264 -8.99 12.21 14.39
C ALA A 264 -8.05 13.41 14.55
N ARG A 265 -6.81 13.29 14.08
CA ARG A 265 -5.86 14.41 14.05
C ARG A 265 -6.11 15.35 12.89
N GLY A 266 -6.54 14.80 11.76
CA GLY A 266 -6.88 15.53 10.57
C GLY A 266 -8.20 15.03 9.99
N VAL A 267 -8.97 15.96 9.45
CA VAL A 267 -10.20 15.65 8.74
C VAL A 267 -10.21 16.42 7.43
N LEU A 268 -10.38 15.71 6.33
CA LEU A 268 -10.55 16.28 5.02
C LEU A 268 -12.02 16.13 4.61
N ILE A 269 -12.65 17.24 4.26
CA ILE A 269 -14.06 17.30 3.86
C ILE A 269 -14.13 17.75 2.41
N ASN A 270 -14.67 16.91 1.54
CA ASN A 270 -15.01 17.29 0.17
C ASN A 270 -16.52 17.41 0.02
N ILE A 271 -17.00 18.58 -0.38
CA ILE A 271 -18.39 18.87 -0.66
C ILE A 271 -18.54 19.05 -2.17
N THR A 272 -19.35 18.22 -2.81
CA THR A 272 -19.66 18.33 -4.23
C THR A 272 -21.15 18.56 -4.39
N GLY A 273 -21.53 19.61 -5.11
CA GLY A 273 -22.94 19.93 -5.39
C GLY A 273 -23.11 20.60 -6.75
N GLY A 274 -24.34 20.82 -7.16
CA GLY A 274 -24.66 21.54 -8.39
C GLY A 274 -24.40 23.05 -8.31
N GLU A 275 -24.64 23.76 -9.40
CA GLU A 275 -24.55 25.22 -9.47
C GLU A 275 -25.54 25.94 -8.51
N ASP A 276 -26.57 25.21 -8.06
CA ASP A 276 -27.59 25.63 -7.07
C ASP A 276 -27.13 25.44 -5.61
N MET A 277 -25.91 24.98 -5.35
CA MET A 277 -25.37 24.84 -4.00
C MET A 277 -25.16 26.18 -3.33
N THR A 278 -25.75 26.36 -2.15
CA THR A 278 -25.71 27.63 -1.42
C THR A 278 -24.60 27.62 -0.35
N LEU A 279 -24.18 28.82 0.07
CA LEU A 279 -23.29 28.98 1.22
C LEU A 279 -23.90 28.38 2.50
N HIS A 280 -25.23 28.43 2.64
CA HIS A 280 -25.96 27.85 3.78
C HIS A 280 -25.81 26.33 3.81
N ASP A 281 -25.90 25.66 2.65
CA ASP A 281 -25.71 24.22 2.54
C ASP A 281 -24.29 23.82 2.99
N VAL A 282 -23.26 24.52 2.48
CA VAL A 282 -21.86 24.26 2.85
C VAL A 282 -21.66 24.49 4.35
N ASN A 283 -22.16 25.58 4.90
CA ASN A 283 -22.03 25.86 6.34
C ASN A 283 -22.73 24.82 7.20
N THR A 284 -23.93 24.39 6.82
CA THR A 284 -24.69 23.38 7.55
C THR A 284 -23.97 22.03 7.57
N ALA A 285 -23.51 21.55 6.40
CA ALA A 285 -22.79 20.30 6.31
C ALA A 285 -21.48 20.32 7.09
N THR A 286 -20.69 21.40 6.95
CA THR A 286 -19.41 21.51 7.67
C THR A 286 -19.62 21.63 9.18
N SER A 287 -20.60 22.38 9.66
CA SER A 287 -20.89 22.54 11.11
C SER A 287 -21.21 21.20 11.77
N LEU A 288 -22.02 20.35 11.13
CA LEU A 288 -22.33 19.01 11.64
C LEU A 288 -21.06 18.12 11.76
N ILE A 289 -20.13 18.23 10.81
CA ILE A 289 -18.89 17.45 10.83
C ILE A 289 -17.95 18.00 11.90
N TYR A 290 -17.82 19.33 12.04
CA TYR A 290 -17.03 19.98 13.09
C TYR A 290 -17.48 19.54 14.48
N GLU A 291 -18.80 19.53 14.74
CA GLU A 291 -19.35 19.07 16.02
C GLU A 291 -18.93 17.64 16.36
N LYS A 292 -18.86 16.75 15.36
CA LYS A 292 -18.51 15.35 15.56
C LYS A 292 -17.01 15.10 15.61
N ALA A 293 -16.20 15.89 14.90
CA ALA A 293 -14.75 15.74 14.89
C ALA A 293 -14.09 16.27 16.18
N GLY A 294 -14.69 17.32 16.79
CA GLY A 294 -14.18 17.97 18.00
C GLY A 294 -13.10 19.01 17.70
N ASP A 295 -12.77 19.83 18.72
CA ASP A 295 -11.95 21.04 18.60
C ASP A 295 -10.46 20.78 18.32
N HIS A 296 -9.99 19.54 18.40
CA HIS A 296 -8.57 19.19 18.27
C HIS A 296 -8.16 18.73 16.86
N ALA A 297 -9.13 18.48 15.99
CA ALA A 297 -8.86 18.04 14.63
C ALA A 297 -8.44 19.21 13.72
N ASN A 298 -7.39 19.00 12.93
CA ASN A 298 -7.08 19.91 11.83
C ASN A 298 -8.04 19.62 10.67
N ILE A 299 -9.03 20.51 10.47
CA ILE A 299 -10.09 20.27 9.49
C ILE A 299 -9.83 21.14 8.26
N ILE A 300 -9.73 20.48 7.11
CA ILE A 300 -9.61 21.10 5.81
C ILE A 300 -10.84 20.75 5.00
N PHE A 301 -11.46 21.74 4.38
CA PHE A 301 -12.61 21.52 3.52
C PHE A 301 -12.47 22.20 2.17
N GLY A 302 -13.09 21.62 1.15
CA GLY A 302 -13.23 22.21 -0.16
C GLY A 302 -14.63 21.98 -0.72
N ALA A 303 -15.03 22.87 -1.62
CA ALA A 303 -16.34 22.83 -2.26
C ALA A 303 -16.17 22.88 -3.79
N VAL A 304 -16.63 21.82 -4.46
CA VAL A 304 -16.54 21.60 -5.90
C VAL A 304 -17.93 21.66 -6.52
N ILE A 305 -18.06 22.34 -7.65
CA ILE A 305 -19.30 22.35 -8.43
C ILE A 305 -19.22 21.28 -9.51
N ASP A 306 -20.25 20.43 -9.52
CA ASP A 306 -20.47 19.41 -10.55
C ASP A 306 -21.86 19.69 -11.19
N PRO A 307 -21.91 20.14 -12.46
CA PRO A 307 -23.18 20.49 -13.11
C PRO A 307 -24.20 19.33 -13.19
N GLU A 308 -23.72 18.08 -13.09
CA GLU A 308 -24.59 16.91 -13.11
C GLU A 308 -25.31 16.66 -11.75
N MET A 309 -24.91 17.38 -10.71
CA MET A 309 -25.45 17.25 -9.34
C MET A 309 -26.52 18.30 -9.00
N SER A 310 -27.31 18.75 -9.97
CA SER A 310 -28.40 19.69 -9.70
C SER A 310 -29.35 19.16 -8.65
N ASN A 311 -29.71 19.99 -7.63
CA ASN A 311 -30.51 19.64 -6.48
C ASN A 311 -29.96 18.51 -5.58
N LYS A 312 -28.69 18.14 -5.76
CA LYS A 312 -28.02 17.08 -4.99
C LYS A 312 -26.75 17.62 -4.35
N MET A 313 -26.37 17.01 -3.25
CA MET A 313 -25.11 17.26 -2.56
C MET A 313 -24.47 15.96 -2.15
N ARG A 314 -23.18 15.85 -2.38
CA ARG A 314 -22.35 14.75 -1.88
C ARG A 314 -21.33 15.31 -0.89
N VAL A 315 -21.21 14.65 0.24
CA VAL A 315 -20.21 14.96 1.26
C VAL A 315 -19.31 13.73 1.43
N THR A 316 -18.01 13.91 1.26
CA THR A 316 -17.01 12.89 1.55
C THR A 316 -16.15 13.37 2.69
N VAL A 317 -16.05 12.56 3.75
CA VAL A 317 -15.25 12.84 4.94
C VAL A 317 -14.14 11.82 5.04
N ILE A 318 -12.90 12.26 5.16
CA ILE A 318 -11.74 11.41 5.38
C ILE A 318 -11.10 11.82 6.70
N ALA A 319 -11.15 10.94 7.69
CA ALA A 319 -10.60 11.16 9.01
C ALA A 319 -9.26 10.43 9.14
N THR A 320 -8.18 11.16 9.46
CA THR A 320 -6.82 10.66 9.50
C THR A 320 -6.23 10.69 10.91
N GLY A 321 -5.20 9.88 11.15
CA GLY A 321 -4.50 9.86 12.44
C GLY A 321 -5.29 9.19 13.56
N ILE A 322 -6.25 8.34 13.23
CA ILE A 322 -7.08 7.64 14.19
C ILE A 322 -6.28 6.52 14.86
N GLY A 323 -6.33 6.42 16.20
CA GLY A 323 -5.69 5.35 16.97
C GLY A 323 -4.19 5.51 17.21
N LYS A 324 -3.56 6.59 16.79
CA LYS A 324 -2.25 6.98 17.31
C LYS A 324 -2.48 7.65 18.68
N GLU A 325 -2.12 6.96 19.77
CA GLU A 325 -1.99 7.64 21.07
C GLU A 325 -1.10 8.87 20.87
N GLU A 326 -1.56 10.02 21.39
CA GLU A 326 -0.70 11.20 21.50
C GLU A 326 0.57 10.78 22.25
N THR A 327 1.65 10.56 21.54
CA THR A 327 2.95 10.71 22.18
C THR A 327 3.03 12.18 22.57
N LYS A 328 2.59 12.49 23.80
CA LYS A 328 2.80 13.80 24.41
C LYS A 328 4.24 14.17 24.07
N PRO A 329 4.48 15.34 23.46
CA PRO A 329 5.85 15.77 23.20
C PRO A 329 6.58 15.63 24.53
N LYS A 330 7.59 14.78 24.59
CA LYS A 330 8.46 14.71 25.76
C LYS A 330 8.89 16.13 26.00
N ALA A 331 8.29 16.76 27.03
CA ALA A 331 8.69 18.08 27.47
C ALA A 331 10.20 18.03 27.50
N LYS A 332 10.86 18.87 26.69
CA LYS A 332 12.28 19.09 26.84
C LYS A 332 12.44 19.39 28.32
N ILE A 333 12.97 18.45 29.07
CA ILE A 333 13.42 18.71 30.44
C ILE A 333 14.52 19.71 30.21
N GLU A 334 14.15 21.00 30.34
CA GLU A 334 15.14 22.03 30.53
C GLU A 334 15.94 21.59 31.78
N ALA A 335 17.13 21.11 31.52
CA ALA A 335 18.05 20.76 32.58
C ALA A 335 18.20 22.04 33.43
N LYS A 336 17.50 22.05 34.59
CA LYS A 336 17.78 23.08 35.59
C LYS A 336 19.29 23.11 35.77
N PRO A 337 19.93 24.30 35.69
CA PRO A 337 21.36 24.39 35.93
C PRO A 337 21.65 23.78 37.29
N GLN A 338 22.40 22.68 37.30
CA GLN A 338 22.92 22.13 38.55
C GLN A 338 23.76 23.20 39.21
N PRO A 339 23.59 23.46 40.53
CA PRO A 339 24.46 24.41 41.22
C PRO A 339 25.89 23.92 41.06
N VAL A 340 26.72 24.80 40.53
CA VAL A 340 28.16 24.58 40.38
C VAL A 340 28.72 24.23 41.76
N ALA A 341 29.14 22.97 41.91
CA ALA A 341 29.82 22.53 43.15
C ALA A 341 31.08 23.39 43.33
N GLN A 342 31.14 24.11 44.44
CA GLN A 342 32.33 24.81 44.85
C GLN A 342 33.49 23.81 44.99
N PRO A 343 34.75 24.19 44.65
CA PRO A 343 35.86 23.26 44.74
C PRO A 343 36.10 22.89 46.20
N VAL A 344 35.83 21.63 46.53
CA VAL A 344 36.18 21.05 47.84
C VAL A 344 37.70 20.98 47.91
N LYS A 345 38.29 21.69 48.85
CA LYS A 345 39.71 21.56 49.16
C LYS A 345 40.05 20.10 49.43
N ALA A 346 40.93 19.54 48.61
CA ALA A 346 41.44 18.19 48.80
C ALA A 346 42.03 18.05 50.17
N MET A 347 41.40 17.28 51.03
CA MET A 347 41.97 16.88 52.32
C MET A 347 42.85 15.65 52.05
N THR A 348 44.15 15.84 52.14
CA THR A 348 45.16 14.78 52.01
C THR A 348 45.01 13.81 53.19
N LEU A 349 44.51 12.64 52.95
CA LEU A 349 44.21 11.59 53.94
C LEU A 349 45.28 10.48 54.01
N PHE A 350 46.50 10.70 53.51
CA PHE A 350 47.58 9.72 53.69
C PHE A 350 48.91 10.40 54.03
N PRO A 351 49.63 9.92 55.07
CA PRO A 351 50.94 10.37 55.40
C PRO A 351 51.95 9.94 54.33
N GLU A 352 52.94 10.76 54.10
CA GLU A 352 53.96 10.71 53.05
C GLU A 352 55.00 9.58 53.17
N GLU A 353 54.82 8.64 54.13
CA GLU A 353 55.79 7.57 54.40
C GLU A 353 55.50 6.19 53.82
N ALA A 354 54.44 6.00 52.98
CA ALA A 354 54.08 4.70 52.41
C ALA A 354 54.45 4.53 50.95
N MET A 355 55.27 5.35 50.35
CA MET A 355 55.60 5.33 48.93
C MET A 355 57.00 4.76 48.59
N GLN A 356 57.43 3.74 49.30
CA GLN A 356 58.63 2.96 48.93
C GLN A 356 58.31 1.48 49.06
N THR A 357 58.06 0.86 47.93
CA THR A 357 58.13 -0.56 47.60
C THR A 357 56.90 -1.08 46.76
N ILE A 358 56.86 -0.70 45.50
CA ILE A 358 56.09 -1.50 44.51
C ILE A 358 57.07 -1.87 43.38
N PRO A 359 57.37 -3.14 43.14
CA PRO A 359 58.24 -3.55 42.05
C PRO A 359 57.52 -3.34 40.70
N ARG A 360 58.20 -2.67 39.78
CA ARG A 360 57.77 -2.47 38.41
C ARG A 360 57.60 -3.83 37.71
N ARG A 361 56.34 -4.26 37.46
CA ARG A 361 56.06 -5.35 36.54
C ARG A 361 56.38 -4.86 35.11
N ARG A 362 57.25 -5.63 34.42
CA ARG A 362 57.53 -5.51 33.00
C ARG A 362 56.22 -5.67 32.21
N ILE A 363 55.90 -4.66 31.43
CA ILE A 363 54.85 -4.74 30.42
C ILE A 363 55.43 -5.61 29.27
N VAL A 364 54.82 -6.78 29.05
CA VAL A 364 55.10 -7.65 27.91
C VAL A 364 54.16 -7.16 26.82
N PRO A 365 54.65 -6.85 25.59
CA PRO A 365 53.75 -6.49 24.48
C PRO A 365 52.93 -7.69 24.05
N ALA A 366 51.65 -7.48 23.78
CA ALA A 366 50.75 -8.48 23.25
C ALA A 366 51.21 -8.95 21.83
N PRO A 367 51.09 -10.24 21.53
CA PRO A 367 51.45 -10.73 20.20
C PRO A 367 50.42 -10.23 19.17
N GLU A 368 50.93 -9.69 18.08
CA GLU A 368 50.17 -9.46 16.82
C GLU A 368 49.57 -10.78 16.37
N VAL A 369 48.25 -10.87 16.40
CA VAL A 369 47.52 -11.99 15.79
C VAL A 369 47.43 -11.73 14.28
N LEU A 370 48.17 -12.51 13.54
CA LEU A 370 48.10 -12.63 12.08
C LEU A 370 46.66 -12.75 11.60
N ALA A 371 46.17 -11.74 10.93
CA ALA A 371 45.05 -11.79 10.04
C ALA A 371 45.52 -12.24 8.65
N ALA A 372 45.80 -13.53 8.48
CA ALA A 372 46.02 -14.16 7.16
C ALA A 372 46.01 -15.67 7.38
N ARG A 373 44.85 -16.32 7.20
CA ARG A 373 44.66 -17.74 6.83
C ARG A 373 43.27 -18.22 7.18
N VAL A 374 42.28 -17.76 6.46
CA VAL A 374 40.96 -18.43 6.32
C VAL A 374 40.43 -18.13 4.91
N VAL A 375 41.17 -18.42 3.86
CA VAL A 375 40.69 -18.42 2.47
C VAL A 375 41.06 -19.68 1.72
N ASP A 376 41.85 -20.60 2.30
CA ASP A 376 42.37 -21.78 1.56
C ASP A 376 41.76 -23.14 1.98
N SER A 377 40.58 -23.19 2.59
CA SER A 377 40.00 -24.49 2.97
C SER A 377 38.63 -24.81 2.36
N TYR A 378 38.15 -24.04 1.38
CA TYR A 378 36.88 -24.34 0.67
C TYR A 378 37.04 -24.81 -0.80
N GLU A 379 38.24 -24.93 -1.34
CA GLU A 379 38.46 -25.39 -2.73
C GLU A 379 38.95 -26.86 -2.89
N GLN A 380 38.99 -27.66 -1.85
CA GLN A 380 39.52 -29.03 -1.94
C GLN A 380 38.49 -30.16 -1.77
N GLU A 381 37.20 -29.90 -1.72
CA GLU A 381 36.23 -30.99 -1.52
C GLU A 381 35.19 -31.21 -2.64
N PHE A 382 35.23 -30.44 -3.74
CA PHE A 382 34.36 -30.69 -4.89
C PHE A 382 35.10 -30.49 -6.21
N GLY A 383 35.99 -31.43 -6.55
CA GLY A 383 36.58 -31.42 -7.85
C GLY A 383 37.36 -32.69 -8.14
N ARG A 384 36.67 -33.71 -8.64
CA ARG A 384 37.22 -34.75 -9.55
C ARG A 384 36.24 -35.91 -9.71
N GLU A 385 35.55 -35.93 -10.83
CA GLU A 385 35.11 -37.13 -11.58
C GLU A 385 34.65 -36.55 -12.92
N ASP A 386 35.38 -36.74 -13.85
CA ASP A 386 35.92 -37.74 -14.76
C ASP A 386 35.32 -37.51 -16.16
N ARG A 387 36.17 -36.96 -17.03
CA ARG A 387 36.00 -36.99 -18.48
C ARG A 387 36.47 -38.37 -18.97
N SER A 388 35.60 -39.12 -19.62
CA SER A 388 36.06 -40.10 -20.62
C SER A 388 35.08 -40.14 -21.79
N ASP A 389 35.64 -39.83 -22.91
CA ASP A 389 35.30 -40.10 -24.29
C ASP A 389 34.29 -41.20 -24.58
N ARG A 390 33.37 -40.93 -25.51
CA ARG A 390 33.27 -41.71 -26.75
C ARG A 390 32.45 -41.02 -27.82
N ASN A 391 33.13 -40.59 -28.88
CA ASN A 391 32.62 -40.54 -30.25
C ASN A 391 31.96 -41.87 -30.63
N VAL A 392 30.89 -41.82 -31.42
CA VAL A 392 30.71 -42.60 -32.64
C VAL A 392 29.37 -42.24 -33.33
N ASP A 393 29.56 -41.77 -34.53
CA ASP A 393 28.84 -41.90 -35.81
C ASP A 393 27.40 -41.52 -36.05
N ARG A 394 27.34 -40.73 -37.10
CA ARG A 394 26.23 -40.50 -38.07
C ARG A 394 25.70 -41.84 -38.60
N ASP A 395 24.39 -41.99 -38.74
CA ASP A 395 23.91 -42.41 -40.07
C ASP A 395 22.45 -41.94 -40.36
N ASN A 396 22.24 -41.75 -41.65
CA ASN A 396 21.05 -41.38 -42.37
C ASN A 396 19.96 -42.45 -42.33
N GLY A 397 18.72 -42.06 -42.32
CA GLY A 397 17.60 -42.98 -42.60
C GLY A 397 16.27 -42.31 -42.83
N ASN A 398 16.01 -41.97 -44.06
CA ASN A 398 14.75 -41.54 -44.64
C ASN A 398 13.71 -42.68 -44.56
N GLY A 399 12.45 -42.41 -44.17
CA GLY A 399 11.40 -43.45 -44.20
C GLY A 399 9.98 -42.91 -43.92
N ASN A 400 9.32 -42.63 -44.99
CA ASN A 400 7.89 -42.34 -45.13
C ASN A 400 6.99 -43.51 -44.64
N GLY A 401 5.90 -43.26 -43.94
CA GLY A 401 4.89 -44.32 -43.62
C GLY A 401 3.71 -43.89 -42.83
N ASN A 402 2.66 -43.66 -43.52
CA ASN A 402 1.26 -43.51 -43.13
C ASN A 402 0.77 -44.65 -42.22
N GLY A 403 -0.12 -44.36 -41.25
CA GLY A 403 -0.93 -45.42 -40.60
C GLY A 403 -1.66 -45.05 -39.34
N ASN A 404 -2.92 -44.88 -39.49
CA ASN A 404 -4.00 -44.88 -38.49
C ASN A 404 -3.85 -45.84 -37.30
N GLY A 405 -4.41 -45.45 -36.16
CA GLY A 405 -4.97 -46.46 -35.25
C GLY A 405 -4.79 -46.21 -33.76
N ASN A 406 -5.74 -45.66 -33.18
CA ASN A 406 -6.35 -45.92 -31.86
C ASN A 406 -5.63 -46.76 -30.82
N VAL A 407 -5.81 -46.27 -29.56
CA VAL A 407 -6.23 -47.02 -28.35
C VAL A 407 -5.19 -47.31 -27.26
N PHE A 408 -5.45 -46.66 -26.15
CA PHE A 408 -5.32 -47.07 -24.74
C PHE A 408 -4.01 -47.69 -24.19
N GLY A 409 -3.61 -47.09 -23.01
CA GLY A 409 -2.90 -47.91 -22.04
C GLY A 409 -2.00 -47.17 -21.08
N PHE A 410 -2.50 -46.23 -20.26
CA PHE A 410 -1.78 -45.81 -19.07
C PHE A 410 -2.04 -46.83 -17.94
N ARG A 411 -1.03 -47.65 -17.67
CA ARG A 411 -0.87 -48.35 -16.38
C ARG A 411 0.51 -48.07 -15.86
N SER A 412 0.68 -47.04 -15.03
CA SER A 412 1.75 -47.02 -14.04
C SER A 412 1.16 -47.25 -12.67
N ARG A 413 1.27 -48.46 -12.16
CA ARG A 413 1.03 -48.82 -10.78
C ARG A 413 2.16 -48.21 -9.93
N GLY A 414 1.95 -47.04 -9.36
CA GLY A 414 2.70 -46.55 -8.21
C GLY A 414 2.35 -47.41 -7.01
N ARG A 415 3.35 -48.11 -6.42
CA ARG A 415 3.19 -48.79 -5.14
C ARG A 415 2.95 -47.72 -4.06
N VAL A 416 1.80 -47.78 -3.40
CA VAL A 416 1.50 -47.03 -2.18
C VAL A 416 2.37 -47.64 -1.07
N PRO A 417 3.14 -46.88 -0.30
CA PRO A 417 3.88 -47.41 0.83
C PRO A 417 2.91 -47.88 1.92
N VAL A 418 3.02 -49.15 2.31
CA VAL A 418 2.27 -49.72 3.44
C VAL A 418 2.98 -49.33 4.73
N PHE A 419 2.35 -48.54 5.56
CA PHE A 419 2.84 -48.15 6.88
C PHE A 419 2.38 -49.18 7.94
N LYS A 420 3.27 -49.54 8.86
CA LYS A 420 2.93 -50.44 9.99
C LYS A 420 2.25 -49.62 11.08
N GLU A 421 1.28 -50.25 11.77
CA GLU A 421 0.37 -49.64 12.75
C GLU A 421 1.03 -49.00 14.01
N ASP A 422 2.33 -49.15 14.21
CA ASP A 422 3.05 -48.74 15.44
C ASP A 422 3.93 -47.49 15.27
N ASP A 423 3.86 -46.78 14.15
CA ASP A 423 4.71 -45.60 13.94
C ASP A 423 4.09 -44.35 14.60
N ARG A 424 4.59 -44.00 15.78
CA ARG A 424 4.16 -42.82 16.57
C ARG A 424 4.50 -41.47 15.95
N THR A 425 5.19 -41.46 14.81
CA THR A 425 5.54 -40.23 14.08
C THR A 425 4.43 -39.73 13.14
N ILE A 426 3.36 -40.54 12.96
CA ILE A 426 2.22 -40.21 12.12
C ILE A 426 1.10 -39.59 12.95
N PRO A 427 0.59 -38.39 12.59
CA PRO A 427 -0.54 -37.76 13.27
C PRO A 427 -1.80 -38.64 13.29
N ALA A 428 -2.53 -38.62 14.40
CA ALA A 428 -3.67 -39.51 14.67
C ALA A 428 -4.80 -39.51 13.63
N TYR A 429 -4.95 -38.42 12.85
CA TYR A 429 -5.95 -38.30 11.80
C TYR A 429 -5.58 -39.05 10.49
N MET A 430 -4.33 -39.41 10.26
CA MET A 430 -3.89 -40.22 9.13
C MET A 430 -3.93 -41.74 9.35
N ARG A 431 -4.24 -42.18 10.57
CA ARG A 431 -4.28 -43.61 10.95
C ARG A 431 -5.62 -44.29 10.69
N ARG A 432 -6.66 -43.53 10.23
CA ARG A 432 -8.03 -44.02 10.01
C ARG A 432 -8.48 -43.92 8.55
N ILE A 433 -7.74 -44.48 7.61
CA ILE A 433 -8.22 -44.65 6.23
C ILE A 433 -8.01 -46.12 5.81
N GLU A 434 -8.56 -47.04 6.58
CA GLU A 434 -8.81 -48.40 6.11
C GLU A 434 -9.96 -48.99 6.97
N ASP A 435 -11.18 -48.59 6.62
CA ASP A 435 -12.41 -49.36 6.89
C ASP A 435 -13.56 -48.60 6.21
N ASN A 436 -13.70 -48.82 4.90
CA ASN A 436 -14.96 -48.95 4.14
C ASN A 436 -14.66 -49.24 2.67
#